data_aeef345ce1cef8024e29b237e8646269
#
_entry.id   aeef345ce1cef8024e29b237e8646269
#
_cell.length_a   1.000
_cell.length_b   1.000
_cell.length_c   1.000
_cell.angle_alpha   90.00
_cell.angle_beta   90.00
_cell.angle_gamma   90.00
#
_symmetry.space_group_name_H-M   'P 1'
#
loop_
_entity.id
_entity.type
_entity.pdbx_description
1 polymer ?
#
loop_
_entity_poly.entity_id
_entity_poly.type
_entity_poly.pdbx_seq_one_letter_code
_entity_poly.pdbx_strand_id
1 'polypeptide(L)'
;NFVVIFTDDQGYGDMSCNGHPTIHTPNLDRMAHQGQKWTQFYSSAPVCTPSRAALMTGRLPVRSGMASSKRVVLFPDSAGGLPQSEITVAEVLKDAGYKTAMVGKWHMGHLPRHLPITQGFDSYYGIPYSNDMDRDPSVKGNWVTTGKTSPWSVYRVPLLRNAEEIERPVNQSTITRRYTQEAVKFIKDNKENPFFLYLAHSMPHIPLYRSKKFEGKSLNGIYGDVISEIDWSVGQVLNTLRKQKLDKKTIVLFTSDNGPWEVFKTHG
;
A
#
# COMPACT_ATOMS: atom_id res chain seq x y z
N ASN A 1 19.10 5.30 3.93
CA ASN A 1 17.81 5.27 3.21
C ASN A 1 16.76 4.57 4.04
N PHE A 2 15.49 4.89 3.74
CA PHE A 2 14.35 4.21 4.33
C PHE A 2 13.40 3.74 3.22
N VAL A 3 12.94 2.50 3.32
CA VAL A 3 11.87 1.95 2.47
C VAL A 3 10.81 1.35 3.38
N VAL A 4 9.60 1.85 3.29
CA VAL A 4 8.43 1.26 3.97
C VAL A 4 7.59 0.59 2.90
N ILE A 5 7.45 -0.74 2.98
CA ILE A 5 6.54 -1.53 2.16
C ILE A 5 5.32 -1.83 3.02
N PHE A 6 4.18 -1.30 2.59
CA PHE A 6 2.95 -1.28 3.36
C PHE A 6 1.84 -1.96 2.57
N THR A 7 1.18 -2.92 3.15
CA THR A 7 0.06 -3.63 2.51
C THR A 7 -1.27 -3.17 3.09
N ASP A 8 -2.37 -3.60 2.49
CA ASP A 8 -3.72 -3.16 2.77
C ASP A 8 -4.57 -4.39 3.15
N ASP A 9 -5.04 -4.47 4.38
CA ASP A 9 -5.80 -5.58 4.95
C ASP A 9 -5.07 -6.94 4.95
N GLN A 10 -3.75 -6.97 5.01
CA GLN A 10 -3.02 -8.22 5.10
C GLN A 10 -2.98 -8.76 6.52
N GLY A 11 -3.39 -10.02 6.69
CA GLY A 11 -3.34 -10.71 7.97
C GLY A 11 -1.92 -11.07 8.41
N TYR A 12 -1.68 -11.12 9.71
CA TYR A 12 -0.40 -11.56 10.28
C TYR A 12 -0.01 -12.96 9.81
N GLY A 13 -0.99 -13.88 9.75
CA GLY A 13 -0.80 -15.27 9.35
C GLY A 13 -0.65 -15.50 7.84
N ASP A 14 -0.72 -14.49 7.00
CA ASP A 14 -0.73 -14.64 5.53
C ASP A 14 0.69 -14.83 4.92
N MET A 15 1.70 -14.89 5.76
CA MET A 15 3.10 -15.09 5.34
C MET A 15 3.66 -16.40 5.85
N SER A 16 4.47 -17.10 5.04
CA SER A 16 5.10 -18.35 5.44
C SER A 16 6.03 -18.20 6.64
N CYS A 17 6.73 -17.08 6.79
CA CYS A 17 7.54 -16.78 7.99
C CYS A 17 6.71 -16.64 9.29
N ASN A 18 5.39 -16.47 9.18
CA ASN A 18 4.45 -16.45 10.30
C ASN A 18 3.63 -17.75 10.44
N GLY A 19 3.97 -18.77 9.63
CA GLY A 19 3.39 -20.11 9.75
C GLY A 19 2.27 -20.43 8.76
N HIS A 20 2.03 -19.61 7.72
CA HIS A 20 1.01 -19.95 6.72
C HIS A 20 1.37 -21.27 6.00
N PRO A 21 0.47 -22.27 5.98
CA PRO A 21 0.83 -23.62 5.50
C PRO A 21 0.96 -23.72 3.98
N THR A 22 0.32 -22.87 3.21
CA THR A 22 0.16 -23.01 1.75
C THR A 22 0.41 -21.76 0.94
N ILE A 23 0.52 -20.58 1.58
CA ILE A 23 1.00 -19.36 0.93
C ILE A 23 2.50 -19.25 1.14
N HIS A 24 3.27 -19.22 0.05
CA HIS A 24 4.72 -19.15 0.09
C HIS A 24 5.20 -17.73 -0.19
N THR A 25 5.96 -17.17 0.77
CA THR A 25 6.49 -15.80 0.70
C THR A 25 8.02 -15.77 0.86
N PRO A 26 8.79 -16.39 -0.08
CA PRO A 26 10.21 -16.62 0.09
C PRO A 26 11.06 -15.35 0.22
N ASN A 27 10.61 -14.21 -0.31
CA ASN A 27 11.32 -12.94 -0.18
C ASN A 27 11.09 -12.32 1.19
N LEU A 28 9.86 -12.37 1.71
CA LEU A 28 9.52 -11.96 3.07
C LEU A 28 10.17 -12.88 4.11
N ASP A 29 10.17 -14.19 3.88
CA ASP A 29 10.85 -15.15 4.74
C ASP A 29 12.35 -14.84 4.88
N ARG A 30 13.00 -14.56 3.74
CA ARG A 30 14.40 -14.15 3.73
C ARG A 30 14.60 -12.81 4.44
N MET A 31 13.69 -11.83 4.25
CA MET A 31 13.74 -10.55 4.96
C MET A 31 13.62 -10.75 6.47
N ALA A 32 12.69 -11.58 6.92
CA ALA A 32 12.50 -11.93 8.33
C ALA A 32 13.71 -12.64 8.94
N HIS A 33 14.33 -13.57 8.17
CA HIS A 33 15.52 -14.30 8.61
C HIS A 33 16.78 -13.41 8.68
N GLN A 34 16.92 -12.45 7.78
CA GLN A 34 18.07 -11.54 7.72
C GLN A 34 17.91 -10.28 8.57
N GLY A 35 16.73 -10.04 9.11
CA GLY A 35 16.40 -8.84 9.87
C GLY A 35 15.79 -9.15 11.22
N GLN A 36 14.78 -8.36 11.57
CA GLN A 36 14.02 -8.49 12.80
C GLN A 36 12.55 -8.78 12.48
N LYS A 37 11.97 -9.78 13.14
CA LYS A 37 10.54 -10.06 13.11
C LYS A 37 9.91 -9.60 14.42
N TRP A 38 9.03 -8.60 14.35
CA TRP A 38 8.38 -8.01 15.50
C TRP A 38 7.02 -8.67 15.73
N THR A 39 6.90 -9.39 16.84
CA THR A 39 5.69 -10.17 17.17
C THR A 39 4.65 -9.37 17.95
N GLN A 40 5.01 -8.17 18.42
CA GLN A 40 4.17 -7.26 19.21
C GLN A 40 4.11 -5.85 18.58
N PHE A 41 4.06 -5.78 17.26
CA PHE A 41 3.89 -4.53 16.52
C PHE A 41 2.43 -4.40 16.08
N TYR A 42 1.74 -3.40 16.60
CA TYR A 42 0.31 -3.19 16.37
C TYR A 42 0.04 -1.93 15.56
N SER A 43 -0.93 -2.00 14.65
CA SER A 43 -1.47 -0.82 13.97
C SER A 43 -2.23 0.07 14.95
N SER A 44 -2.22 1.38 14.72
CA SER A 44 -2.89 2.35 15.60
C SER A 44 -4.40 2.41 15.43
N ALA A 45 -4.94 1.75 14.41
CA ALA A 45 -6.36 1.66 14.12
C ALA A 45 -6.67 0.42 13.27
N PRO A 46 -7.89 -0.12 13.36
CA PRO A 46 -8.28 -1.34 12.65
C PRO A 46 -8.75 -1.07 11.20
N VAL A 47 -8.56 0.14 10.66
CA VAL A 47 -8.97 0.53 9.30
C VAL A 47 -7.97 1.50 8.66
N CYS A 48 -7.97 1.54 7.33
CA CYS A 48 -6.93 2.16 6.51
C CYS A 48 -6.61 3.63 6.82
N THR A 49 -7.57 4.56 6.68
CA THR A 49 -7.32 6.01 6.80
C THR A 49 -6.63 6.38 8.12
N PRO A 50 -7.19 6.04 9.29
CA PRO A 50 -6.57 6.40 10.56
C PRO A 50 -5.23 5.70 10.79
N SER A 51 -5.08 4.43 10.40
CA SER A 51 -3.81 3.72 10.53
C SER A 51 -2.70 4.36 9.69
N ARG A 52 -3.01 4.70 8.43
CA ARG A 52 -2.06 5.38 7.52
C ARG A 52 -1.66 6.75 8.05
N ALA A 53 -2.63 7.52 8.57
CA ALA A 53 -2.35 8.81 9.17
C ALA A 53 -1.44 8.69 10.40
N ALA A 54 -1.66 7.70 11.25
CA ALA A 54 -0.80 7.45 12.40
C ALA A 54 0.63 7.07 12.00
N LEU A 55 0.79 6.22 10.97
CA LEU A 55 2.11 5.87 10.44
C LEU A 55 2.86 7.11 9.91
N MET A 56 2.16 7.98 9.18
CA MET A 56 2.79 9.17 8.60
C MET A 56 3.14 10.23 9.64
N THR A 57 2.35 10.38 10.70
CA THR A 57 2.50 11.49 11.68
C THR A 57 3.13 11.07 13.00
N GLY A 58 3.25 9.76 13.28
CA GLY A 58 3.65 9.26 14.60
C GLY A 58 2.65 9.59 15.72
N ARG A 59 1.41 10.01 15.38
CA ARG A 59 0.38 10.43 16.34
C ARG A 59 -0.84 9.52 16.29
N LEU A 60 -1.50 9.35 17.42
CA LEU A 60 -2.78 8.66 17.46
C LEU A 60 -3.81 9.37 16.56
N PRO A 61 -4.58 8.64 15.73
CA PRO A 61 -5.45 9.23 14.71
C PRO A 61 -6.52 10.18 15.27
N VAL A 62 -6.96 9.94 16.48
CA VAL A 62 -7.90 10.84 17.19
C VAL A 62 -7.30 12.23 17.43
N ARG A 63 -5.98 12.33 17.59
CA ARG A 63 -5.29 13.61 17.81
C ARG A 63 -5.00 14.38 16.55
N SER A 64 -4.85 13.69 15.43
CA SER A 64 -4.67 14.31 14.10
C SER A 64 -5.99 14.59 13.37
N GLY A 65 -7.15 14.30 14.01
CA GLY A 65 -8.46 14.46 13.39
C GLY A 65 -8.78 13.41 12.31
N MET A 66 -7.97 12.36 12.21
CA MET A 66 -8.10 11.32 11.17
C MET A 66 -8.89 10.10 11.65
N ALA A 67 -9.47 10.13 12.84
CA ALA A 67 -10.40 9.12 13.34
C ALA A 67 -11.81 9.69 13.45
N SER A 68 -12.81 8.94 12.97
CA SER A 68 -14.22 9.34 13.04
C SER A 68 -15.11 8.12 13.28
N SER A 69 -16.10 8.26 14.15
CA SER A 69 -17.13 7.24 14.37
C SER A 69 -18.23 7.25 13.31
N LYS A 70 -18.38 8.37 12.57
CA LYS A 70 -19.40 8.49 11.52
C LYS A 70 -18.92 7.93 10.17
N ARG A 71 -17.67 8.24 9.82
CA ARG A 71 -17.00 7.75 8.61
C ARG A 71 -15.62 7.25 9.03
N VAL A 72 -15.50 5.96 9.15
CA VAL A 72 -14.27 5.32 9.65
C VAL A 72 -13.07 5.47 8.72
N VAL A 73 -13.32 5.72 7.42
CA VAL A 73 -12.32 6.03 6.40
C VAL A 73 -12.79 7.17 5.51
N LEU A 74 -11.89 7.77 4.74
CA LEU A 74 -12.22 8.78 3.74
C LEU A 74 -12.74 8.14 2.45
N PHE A 75 -13.73 8.77 1.83
CA PHE A 75 -14.37 8.35 0.58
C PHE A 75 -14.13 9.39 -0.54
N PRO A 76 -14.44 9.08 -1.81
CA PRO A 76 -14.31 10.00 -2.93
C PRO A 76 -15.11 11.31 -2.80
N ASP A 77 -16.14 11.33 -1.96
CA ASP A 77 -16.95 12.51 -1.63
C ASP A 77 -16.49 13.24 -0.36
N SER A 78 -15.41 12.81 0.29
CA SER A 78 -14.90 13.44 1.51
C SER A 78 -14.22 14.76 1.20
N ALA A 79 -14.65 15.84 1.86
CA ALA A 79 -14.03 17.16 1.71
C ALA A 79 -12.74 17.33 2.52
N GLY A 80 -12.48 16.44 3.48
CA GLY A 80 -11.33 16.46 4.37
C GLY A 80 -10.19 15.55 3.95
N GLY A 81 -9.12 15.60 4.72
CA GLY A 81 -7.94 14.76 4.58
C GLY A 81 -6.96 15.04 5.71
N LEU A 82 -5.76 14.49 5.63
CA LEU A 82 -4.71 14.76 6.59
C LEU A 82 -4.47 16.28 6.68
N PRO A 83 -4.63 16.90 7.87
CA PRO A 83 -4.42 18.34 8.01
C PRO A 83 -2.99 18.73 7.65
N GLN A 84 -2.81 19.85 6.97
CA GLN A 84 -1.48 20.38 6.65
C GLN A 84 -0.69 20.89 7.87
N SER A 85 -1.34 21.01 8.99
CA SER A 85 -0.69 21.31 10.28
C SER A 85 -0.04 20.10 10.93
N GLU A 86 -0.35 18.89 10.46
CA GLU A 86 0.33 17.68 10.89
C GLU A 86 1.66 17.54 10.15
N ILE A 87 2.72 17.26 10.89
CA ILE A 87 4.04 17.03 10.32
C ILE A 87 4.18 15.53 10.04
N THR A 88 4.47 15.19 8.80
CA THR A 88 4.65 13.80 8.36
C THR A 88 6.13 13.38 8.44
N VAL A 89 6.36 12.08 8.52
CA VAL A 89 7.72 11.52 8.40
C VAL A 89 8.39 11.92 7.06
N ALA A 90 7.60 12.11 6.00
CA ALA A 90 8.13 12.54 4.71
C ALA A 90 8.64 13.99 4.74
N GLU A 91 7.93 14.90 5.42
CA GLU A 91 8.38 16.29 5.64
C GLU A 91 9.67 16.33 6.46
N VAL A 92 9.70 15.62 7.59
CA VAL A 92 10.90 15.54 8.45
C VAL A 92 12.12 15.03 7.67
N LEU A 93 11.95 13.98 6.87
CA LEU A 93 13.04 13.43 6.09
C LEU A 93 13.42 14.33 4.90
N LYS A 94 12.46 14.99 4.26
CA LYS A 94 12.71 15.99 3.22
C LYS A 94 13.52 17.16 3.74
N ASP A 95 13.18 17.69 4.90
CA ASP A 95 13.95 18.76 5.58
C ASP A 95 15.37 18.32 5.95
N ALA A 96 15.54 17.01 6.21
CA ALA A 96 16.87 16.41 6.41
C ALA A 96 17.63 16.11 5.10
N GLY A 97 17.11 16.54 3.94
CA GLY A 97 17.76 16.40 2.63
C GLY A 97 17.49 15.08 1.90
N TYR A 98 16.53 14.28 2.37
CA TYR A 98 16.13 13.04 1.67
C TYR A 98 15.27 13.34 0.46
N LYS A 99 15.46 12.57 -0.62
CA LYS A 99 14.50 12.47 -1.73
C LYS A 99 13.34 11.60 -1.29
N THR A 100 12.10 12.03 -1.52
CA THR A 100 10.92 11.38 -0.98
C THR A 100 9.96 10.95 -2.08
N ALA A 101 9.48 9.71 -2.04
CA ALA A 101 8.47 9.22 -2.97
C ALA A 101 7.38 8.41 -2.26
N MET A 102 6.15 8.65 -2.69
CA MET A 102 4.99 7.84 -2.36
C MET A 102 4.53 7.07 -3.60
N VAL A 103 4.44 5.75 -3.49
CA VAL A 103 3.95 4.87 -4.54
C VAL A 103 2.85 3.98 -3.97
N GLY A 104 1.64 4.07 -4.53
CA GLY A 104 0.52 3.21 -4.12
C GLY A 104 -0.70 3.94 -3.59
N LYS A 105 -1.44 3.29 -2.68
CA LYS A 105 -2.67 3.80 -2.05
C LYS A 105 -2.34 4.82 -0.96
N TRP A 106 -2.84 6.05 -1.16
CA TRP A 106 -2.68 7.14 -0.18
C TRP A 106 -3.71 7.08 0.95
N HIS A 107 -4.97 7.22 0.62
CA HIS A 107 -6.15 7.12 1.50
C HIS A 107 -6.18 8.09 2.70
N MET A 108 -5.50 9.23 2.58
CA MET A 108 -5.51 10.29 3.60
C MET A 108 -6.01 11.63 3.05
N GLY A 109 -6.86 11.58 2.02
CA GLY A 109 -7.46 12.72 1.33
C GLY A 109 -7.08 12.78 -0.14
N HIS A 110 -8.09 13.00 -1.00
CA HIS A 110 -7.95 12.94 -2.46
C HIS A 110 -7.96 14.33 -3.12
N LEU A 111 -8.39 15.36 -2.39
CA LEU A 111 -8.38 16.73 -2.91
C LEU A 111 -6.92 17.22 -3.06
N PRO A 112 -6.64 18.10 -4.03
CA PRO A 112 -5.27 18.55 -4.33
C PRO A 112 -4.45 18.96 -3.11
N ARG A 113 -5.07 19.67 -2.15
CA ARG A 113 -4.42 20.13 -0.91
C ARG A 113 -4.08 19.00 0.09
N HIS A 114 -4.54 17.78 -0.14
CA HIS A 114 -4.31 16.63 0.74
C HIS A 114 -3.51 15.52 0.08
N LEU A 115 -3.07 15.71 -1.17
CA LEU A 115 -2.28 14.71 -1.89
C LEU A 115 -0.86 14.60 -1.30
N PRO A 116 -0.16 13.47 -1.50
CA PRO A 116 1.17 13.24 -0.97
C PRO A 116 2.17 14.37 -1.26
N ILE A 117 2.09 14.99 -2.42
CA ILE A 117 3.00 16.10 -2.82
C ILE A 117 2.85 17.36 -1.96
N THR A 118 1.76 17.50 -1.21
CA THR A 118 1.55 18.58 -0.24
C THR A 118 1.80 18.12 1.19
N GLN A 119 2.31 16.89 1.37
CA GLN A 119 2.57 16.24 2.66
C GLN A 119 4.01 15.69 2.71
N GLY A 120 4.97 16.42 2.09
CA GLY A 120 6.39 16.13 2.17
C GLY A 120 6.95 15.20 1.09
N PHE A 121 6.15 14.63 0.20
CA PHE A 121 6.66 13.80 -0.89
C PHE A 121 7.02 14.63 -2.12
N ASP A 122 8.21 14.37 -2.69
CA ASP A 122 8.66 15.00 -3.96
C ASP A 122 7.90 14.43 -5.16
N SER A 123 7.44 13.17 -5.07
CA SER A 123 6.69 12.52 -6.13
C SER A 123 5.63 11.57 -5.59
N TYR A 124 4.55 11.43 -6.35
CA TYR A 124 3.47 10.51 -6.08
C TYR A 124 3.07 9.74 -7.34
N TYR A 125 2.86 8.44 -7.20
CA TYR A 125 2.27 7.58 -8.23
C TYR A 125 1.34 6.57 -7.57
N GLY A 126 0.02 6.69 -7.75
CA GLY A 126 -0.89 5.79 -7.06
C GLY A 126 -2.36 6.18 -7.11
N ILE A 127 -3.15 5.53 -6.27
CA ILE A 127 -4.59 5.78 -6.10
C ILE A 127 -4.84 6.59 -4.83
N PRO A 128 -5.71 7.62 -4.89
CA PRO A 128 -5.90 8.55 -3.77
C PRO A 128 -6.78 8.00 -2.65
N TYR A 129 -7.55 6.95 -2.88
CA TYR A 129 -8.45 6.27 -1.95
C TYR A 129 -8.46 4.76 -2.21
N SER A 130 -9.35 4.00 -1.56
CA SER A 130 -9.39 2.55 -1.70
C SER A 130 -9.82 2.08 -3.10
N ASN A 131 -9.33 0.92 -3.49
CA ASN A 131 -9.51 0.32 -4.81
C ASN A 131 -10.94 -0.18 -5.10
N ASP A 132 -11.79 -0.27 -4.09
CA ASP A 132 -13.21 -0.64 -4.14
C ASP A 132 -14.16 0.56 -4.17
N MET A 133 -13.61 1.77 -4.16
CA MET A 133 -14.38 3.02 -4.16
C MET A 133 -14.68 3.54 -5.57
N ASP A 134 -15.49 4.61 -5.65
CA ASP A 134 -15.92 5.22 -6.92
C ASP A 134 -16.57 4.22 -7.89
N ARG A 135 -17.46 3.39 -7.32
CA ARG A 135 -18.16 2.38 -8.10
C ARG A 135 -19.10 3.02 -9.13
N ASP A 136 -19.11 2.48 -10.35
CA ASP A 136 -20.05 2.89 -11.39
C ASP A 136 -21.48 2.49 -10.97
N PRO A 137 -22.40 3.45 -10.76
CA PRO A 137 -23.75 3.20 -10.29
C PRO A 137 -24.62 2.44 -11.31
N SER A 138 -24.25 2.45 -12.60
CA SER A 138 -24.95 1.73 -13.65
C SER A 138 -24.70 0.23 -13.62
N VAL A 139 -23.61 -0.23 -13.00
CA VAL A 139 -23.24 -1.64 -12.92
C VAL A 139 -23.94 -2.31 -11.75
N LYS A 140 -24.88 -3.20 -12.06
CA LYS A 140 -25.61 -4.01 -11.08
C LYS A 140 -24.75 -5.17 -10.57
N GLY A 141 -24.97 -5.57 -9.33
CA GLY A 141 -24.30 -6.72 -8.70
C GLY A 141 -23.63 -6.33 -7.37
N ASN A 142 -23.60 -7.27 -6.43
CA ASN A 142 -22.90 -7.10 -5.17
C ASN A 142 -21.68 -8.02 -5.15
N TRP A 143 -20.60 -7.56 -5.75
CA TRP A 143 -19.37 -8.33 -5.89
C TRP A 143 -18.66 -8.55 -4.55
N VAL A 144 -18.80 -7.60 -3.63
CA VAL A 144 -18.18 -7.66 -2.30
C VAL A 144 -18.72 -8.84 -1.49
N THR A 145 -20.03 -9.10 -1.57
CA THR A 145 -20.66 -10.17 -0.77
C THR A 145 -20.67 -11.54 -1.45
N THR A 146 -20.36 -11.62 -2.74
CA THR A 146 -20.41 -12.88 -3.51
C THR A 146 -19.07 -13.61 -3.57
N GLY A 147 -17.98 -13.03 -3.06
CA GLY A 147 -16.65 -13.63 -3.16
C GLY A 147 -16.08 -13.73 -4.58
N LYS A 148 -16.77 -13.17 -5.57
CA LYS A 148 -16.33 -13.16 -6.97
C LYS A 148 -15.51 -11.90 -7.26
N THR A 149 -14.42 -12.05 -7.99
CA THR A 149 -13.70 -10.92 -8.57
C THR A 149 -14.62 -10.14 -9.49
N SER A 150 -14.78 -8.85 -9.22
CA SER A 150 -15.45 -7.97 -10.18
C SER A 150 -14.49 -7.55 -11.29
N PRO A 151 -14.99 -7.24 -12.49
CA PRO A 151 -14.19 -6.51 -13.44
C PRO A 151 -13.65 -5.22 -12.80
N TRP A 152 -12.34 -4.93 -12.92
CA TRP A 152 -11.75 -3.72 -12.33
C TRP A 152 -12.39 -2.42 -12.85
N SER A 153 -12.94 -2.45 -14.06
CA SER A 153 -13.68 -1.32 -14.67
C SER A 153 -14.96 -0.92 -13.95
N VAL A 154 -15.46 -1.75 -13.03
CA VAL A 154 -16.63 -1.42 -12.17
C VAL A 154 -16.29 -0.29 -11.20
N TYR A 155 -15.02 -0.18 -10.80
CA TYR A 155 -14.53 0.84 -9.89
C TYR A 155 -13.76 1.90 -10.66
N ARG A 156 -14.30 3.11 -10.75
CA ARG A 156 -13.73 4.22 -11.52
C ARG A 156 -12.57 4.92 -10.80
N VAL A 157 -11.79 4.14 -10.04
CA VAL A 157 -10.65 4.63 -9.27
C VAL A 157 -9.61 5.22 -10.21
N PRO A 158 -9.14 6.48 -9.99
CA PRO A 158 -8.11 7.07 -10.80
C PRO A 158 -6.72 6.59 -10.41
N LEU A 159 -5.83 6.55 -11.38
CA LEU A 159 -4.40 6.50 -11.15
C LEU A 159 -3.83 7.91 -11.33
N LEU A 160 -3.11 8.38 -10.34
CA LEU A 160 -2.50 9.71 -10.35
C LEU A 160 -0.99 9.62 -10.51
N ARG A 161 -0.43 10.62 -11.19
CA ARG A 161 0.98 10.99 -11.11
C ARG A 161 1.06 12.41 -10.55
N ASN A 162 1.54 12.56 -9.33
CA ASN A 162 1.44 13.78 -8.55
C ASN A 162 -0.04 14.20 -8.39
N ALA A 163 -0.43 15.34 -8.93
CA ALA A 163 -1.82 15.81 -8.93
C ALA A 163 -2.58 15.51 -10.23
N GLU A 164 -1.91 14.92 -11.23
CA GLU A 164 -2.49 14.65 -12.54
C GLU A 164 -3.11 13.25 -12.59
N GLU A 165 -4.36 13.17 -13.06
CA GLU A 165 -5.01 11.89 -13.37
C GLU A 165 -4.51 11.37 -14.72
N ILE A 166 -3.84 10.21 -14.70
CA ILE A 166 -3.24 9.62 -15.90
C ILE A 166 -4.01 8.43 -16.46
N GLU A 167 -4.95 7.88 -15.67
CA GLU A 167 -5.79 6.74 -16.08
C GLU A 167 -7.04 6.67 -15.19
N ARG A 168 -8.23 6.46 -15.78
CA ARG A 168 -9.50 6.20 -15.07
C ARG A 168 -10.48 5.39 -15.94
N PRO A 169 -10.97 4.25 -15.50
CA PRO A 169 -10.55 3.52 -14.29
C PRO A 169 -9.16 2.92 -14.45
N VAL A 170 -8.40 2.86 -13.36
CA VAL A 170 -7.10 2.18 -13.37
C VAL A 170 -7.26 0.67 -13.59
N ASN A 171 -6.42 0.08 -14.45
CA ASN A 171 -6.38 -1.37 -14.58
C ASN A 171 -5.72 -2.01 -13.36
N GLN A 172 -6.55 -2.41 -12.39
CA GLN A 172 -6.09 -2.94 -11.12
C GLN A 172 -5.35 -4.28 -11.22
N SER A 173 -5.57 -5.07 -12.29
CA SER A 173 -4.80 -6.31 -12.51
C SER A 173 -3.32 -6.06 -12.85
N THR A 174 -2.93 -4.82 -13.06
CA THR A 174 -1.53 -4.43 -13.33
C THR A 174 -0.90 -3.61 -12.20
N ILE A 175 -1.70 -3.25 -11.19
CA ILE A 175 -1.33 -2.15 -10.27
C ILE A 175 -0.14 -2.53 -9.39
N THR A 176 -0.10 -3.74 -8.81
CA THR A 176 1.03 -4.20 -7.97
C THR A 176 2.33 -4.19 -8.76
N ARG A 177 2.32 -4.69 -9.99
CA ARG A 177 3.48 -4.65 -10.88
C ARG A 177 3.91 -3.22 -11.21
N ARG A 178 2.96 -2.33 -11.50
CA ARG A 178 3.25 -0.91 -11.84
C ARG A 178 3.86 -0.18 -10.64
N TYR A 179 3.32 -0.38 -9.44
CA TYR A 179 3.90 0.17 -8.21
C TYR A 179 5.32 -0.34 -7.98
N THR A 180 5.56 -1.62 -8.21
CA THR A 180 6.90 -2.21 -8.10
C THR A 180 7.87 -1.57 -9.08
N GLN A 181 7.44 -1.33 -10.33
CA GLN A 181 8.26 -0.71 -11.35
C GLN A 181 8.63 0.75 -11.00
N GLU A 182 7.67 1.54 -10.50
CA GLU A 182 7.93 2.91 -10.05
C GLU A 182 8.86 2.93 -8.83
N ALA A 183 8.66 2.04 -7.86
CA ALA A 183 9.54 1.91 -6.70
C ALA A 183 10.97 1.57 -7.10
N VAL A 184 11.15 0.59 -7.99
CA VAL A 184 12.46 0.19 -8.52
C VAL A 184 13.12 1.33 -9.31
N LYS A 185 12.33 2.06 -10.10
CA LYS A 185 12.81 3.23 -10.84
C LYS A 185 13.30 4.31 -9.87
N PHE A 186 12.50 4.66 -8.86
CA PHE A 186 12.86 5.68 -7.87
C PHE A 186 14.16 5.33 -7.14
N ILE A 187 14.35 4.09 -6.71
CA ILE A 187 15.59 3.65 -6.06
C ILE A 187 16.82 3.83 -6.96
N LYS A 188 16.68 3.47 -8.25
CA LYS A 188 17.77 3.60 -9.23
C LYS A 188 18.14 5.07 -9.51
N ASP A 189 17.10 5.90 -9.68
CA ASP A 189 17.28 7.32 -10.01
C ASP A 189 17.90 8.10 -8.84
N ASN A 190 17.70 7.63 -7.59
CA ASN A 190 18.17 8.32 -6.39
C ASN A 190 19.30 7.58 -5.65
N LYS A 191 20.03 6.66 -6.31
CA LYS A 191 21.07 5.83 -5.69
C LYS A 191 22.21 6.63 -5.03
N GLU A 192 22.46 7.85 -5.47
CA GLU A 192 23.53 8.75 -4.94
C GLU A 192 23.02 9.70 -3.84
N ASN A 193 21.71 9.70 -3.55
CA ASN A 193 21.09 10.56 -2.55
C ASN A 193 20.51 9.73 -1.41
N PRO A 194 20.41 10.27 -0.19
CA PRO A 194 19.54 9.68 0.80
C PRO A 194 18.09 9.76 0.32
N PHE A 195 17.32 8.70 0.54
CA PHE A 195 15.92 8.67 0.11
C PHE A 195 15.00 7.98 1.10
N PHE A 196 13.73 8.37 1.04
CA PHE A 196 12.58 7.73 1.68
C PHE A 196 11.59 7.30 0.60
N LEU A 197 11.29 6.02 0.56
CA LEU A 197 10.26 5.43 -0.29
C LEU A 197 9.15 4.84 0.57
N TYR A 198 7.92 5.33 0.39
CA TYR A 198 6.72 4.74 0.92
C TYR A 198 6.00 3.98 -0.19
N LEU A 199 6.19 2.64 -0.24
CA LEU A 199 5.53 1.75 -1.19
C LEU A 199 4.30 1.13 -0.52
N ALA A 200 3.13 1.73 -0.76
CA ALA A 200 1.87 1.35 -0.16
C ALA A 200 1.00 0.58 -1.16
N HIS A 201 1.12 -0.74 -1.17
CA HIS A 201 0.27 -1.59 -2.00
C HIS A 201 -1.20 -1.41 -1.64
N SER A 202 -2.10 -1.47 -2.63
CA SER A 202 -3.54 -1.48 -2.45
C SER A 202 -4.10 -2.89 -2.30
N MET A 203 -3.25 -3.89 -2.35
CA MET A 203 -3.56 -5.31 -2.16
C MET A 203 -2.95 -5.77 -0.82
N PRO A 204 -3.56 -6.80 -0.18
CA PRO A 204 -4.67 -7.65 -0.63
C PRO A 204 -6.09 -7.13 -0.29
N HIS A 205 -6.31 -5.81 -0.15
CA HIS A 205 -7.67 -5.27 0.02
C HIS A 205 -8.58 -5.70 -1.15
N ILE A 206 -9.81 -6.04 -0.82
CA ILE A 206 -10.82 -6.44 -1.81
C ILE A 206 -11.32 -5.24 -2.64
N PRO A 207 -11.76 -5.48 -3.90
CA PRO A 207 -11.70 -6.71 -4.66
C PRO A 207 -10.27 -7.08 -5.07
N LEU A 208 -9.99 -8.38 -5.08
CA LEU A 208 -8.65 -8.89 -5.32
C LEU A 208 -8.29 -8.89 -6.81
N TYR A 209 -7.13 -8.34 -7.12
CA TYR A 209 -6.57 -8.37 -8.48
C TYR A 209 -5.09 -8.76 -8.44
N ARG A 210 -4.69 -9.56 -9.40
CA ARG A 210 -3.30 -9.95 -9.63
C ARG A 210 -2.99 -9.90 -11.12
N SER A 211 -1.71 -9.79 -11.44
CA SER A 211 -1.28 -9.89 -12.82
C SER A 211 -1.36 -11.34 -13.32
N LYS A 212 -1.52 -11.50 -14.64
CA LYS A 212 -1.63 -12.82 -15.30
C LYS A 212 -0.50 -13.77 -14.92
N LYS A 213 0.70 -13.24 -14.66
CA LYS A 213 1.86 -14.02 -14.24
C LYS A 213 1.63 -14.81 -12.95
N PHE A 214 0.80 -14.29 -12.06
CA PHE A 214 0.54 -14.90 -10.73
C PHE A 214 -0.79 -15.66 -10.68
N GLU A 215 -1.53 -15.71 -11.77
CA GLU A 215 -2.80 -16.43 -11.84
C GLU A 215 -2.59 -17.94 -11.64
N GLY A 216 -3.30 -18.51 -10.66
CA GLY A 216 -3.26 -19.95 -10.35
C GLY A 216 -1.92 -20.45 -9.81
N LYS A 217 -1.12 -19.58 -9.18
CA LYS A 217 0.19 -19.96 -8.61
C LYS A 217 0.09 -20.44 -7.18
N SER A 218 -0.94 -20.04 -6.45
CA SER A 218 -1.13 -20.42 -5.06
C SER A 218 -2.23 -21.46 -4.91
N LEU A 219 -2.05 -22.38 -3.95
CA LEU A 219 -3.09 -23.30 -3.52
C LEU A 219 -4.26 -22.60 -2.81
N ASN A 220 -4.04 -21.35 -2.34
CA ASN A 220 -5.05 -20.51 -1.70
C ASN A 220 -5.82 -19.62 -2.70
N GLY A 221 -5.93 -20.05 -3.96
CA GLY A 221 -6.68 -19.32 -4.97
C GLY A 221 -6.17 -17.90 -5.19
N ILE A 222 -7.09 -16.97 -5.50
CA ILE A 222 -6.75 -15.60 -5.85
C ILE A 222 -6.05 -14.83 -4.72
N TYR A 223 -6.43 -15.08 -3.45
CA TYR A 223 -5.81 -14.42 -2.31
C TYR A 223 -4.31 -14.77 -2.22
N GLY A 224 -4.01 -16.04 -2.27
CA GLY A 224 -2.62 -16.49 -2.25
C GLY A 224 -1.82 -16.05 -3.49
N ASP A 225 -2.47 -15.94 -4.67
CA ASP A 225 -1.85 -15.38 -5.87
C ASP A 225 -1.45 -13.91 -5.64
N VAL A 226 -2.33 -13.12 -5.02
CA VAL A 226 -2.10 -11.70 -4.68
C VAL A 226 -0.95 -11.57 -3.68
N ILE A 227 -0.93 -12.36 -2.61
CA ILE A 227 0.18 -12.35 -1.64
C ILE A 227 1.49 -12.75 -2.32
N SER A 228 1.46 -13.73 -3.23
CA SER A 228 2.65 -14.13 -4.00
C SER A 228 3.18 -13.00 -4.90
N GLU A 229 2.29 -12.16 -5.46
CA GLU A 229 2.70 -10.99 -6.25
C GLU A 229 3.28 -9.88 -5.36
N ILE A 230 2.75 -9.69 -4.15
CA ILE A 230 3.32 -8.78 -3.15
C ILE A 230 4.72 -9.26 -2.74
N ASP A 231 4.88 -10.54 -2.43
CA ASP A 231 6.19 -11.10 -2.10
C ASP A 231 7.20 -10.92 -3.24
N TRP A 232 6.77 -11.14 -4.49
CA TRP A 232 7.60 -10.83 -5.66
C TRP A 232 8.00 -9.35 -5.69
N SER A 233 7.09 -8.43 -5.41
CA SER A 233 7.36 -7.00 -5.35
C SER A 233 8.44 -6.68 -4.31
N VAL A 234 8.31 -7.24 -3.10
CA VAL A 234 9.34 -7.12 -2.05
C VAL A 234 10.70 -7.62 -2.57
N GLY A 235 10.70 -8.78 -3.24
CA GLY A 235 11.90 -9.34 -3.86
C GLY A 235 12.54 -8.41 -4.89
N GLN A 236 11.75 -7.71 -5.71
CA GLN A 236 12.27 -6.73 -6.69
C GLN A 236 12.93 -5.53 -6.00
N VAL A 237 12.32 -4.99 -4.95
CA VAL A 237 12.88 -3.90 -4.15
C VAL A 237 14.20 -4.32 -3.51
N LEU A 238 14.20 -5.43 -2.76
CA LEU A 238 15.41 -5.93 -2.08
C LEU A 238 16.55 -6.25 -3.05
N ASN A 239 16.22 -6.85 -4.21
CA ASN A 239 17.21 -7.13 -5.25
C ASN A 239 17.77 -5.86 -5.88
N THR A 240 16.93 -4.83 -6.04
CA THR A 240 17.39 -3.53 -6.56
C THR A 240 18.34 -2.86 -5.59
N LEU A 241 18.01 -2.82 -4.30
CA LEU A 241 18.90 -2.29 -3.26
C LEU A 241 20.27 -2.99 -3.28
N ARG A 242 20.28 -4.33 -3.36
CA ARG A 242 21.55 -5.09 -3.48
C ARG A 242 22.34 -4.76 -4.73
N LYS A 243 21.69 -4.75 -5.90
CA LYS A 243 22.34 -4.43 -7.18
C LYS A 243 22.94 -3.02 -7.20
N GLN A 244 22.32 -2.07 -6.50
CA GLN A 244 22.82 -0.70 -6.35
C GLN A 244 23.79 -0.53 -5.18
N LYS A 245 24.12 -1.61 -4.44
CA LYS A 245 25.00 -1.60 -3.24
C LYS A 245 24.45 -0.69 -2.13
N LEU A 246 23.13 -0.63 -2.00
CA LEU A 246 22.41 0.18 -1.01
C LEU A 246 21.85 -0.64 0.14
N ASP A 247 21.89 -1.96 0.07
CA ASP A 247 21.30 -2.88 1.05
C ASP A 247 21.84 -2.68 2.47
N LYS A 248 23.14 -2.38 2.63
CA LYS A 248 23.76 -2.07 3.91
C LYS A 248 23.52 -0.64 4.43
N LYS A 249 22.90 0.22 3.61
CA LYS A 249 22.63 1.63 3.91
C LYS A 249 21.14 1.95 3.88
N THR A 250 20.27 0.91 3.88
CA THR A 250 18.83 1.06 3.77
C THR A 250 18.12 0.22 4.83
N ILE A 251 17.29 0.86 5.63
CA ILE A 251 16.32 0.19 6.48
C ILE A 251 15.08 -0.09 5.63
N VAL A 252 14.68 -1.37 5.55
CA VAL A 252 13.46 -1.79 4.88
C VAL A 252 12.49 -2.32 5.93
N LEU A 253 11.29 -1.72 5.98
CA LEU A 253 10.20 -2.13 6.85
C LEU A 253 9.10 -2.73 5.98
N PHE A 254 8.54 -3.87 6.42
CA PHE A 254 7.34 -4.48 5.83
C PHE A 254 6.28 -4.63 6.91
N THR A 255 5.08 -4.11 6.66
CA THR A 255 3.94 -4.25 7.56
C THR A 255 2.62 -4.00 6.82
N SER A 256 1.48 -4.31 7.45
CA SER A 256 0.13 -3.99 6.96
C SER A 256 -0.45 -2.79 7.71
N ASP A 257 -1.41 -2.09 7.11
CA ASP A 257 -2.10 -0.98 7.74
C ASP A 257 -3.04 -1.43 8.86
N ASN A 258 -3.67 -2.56 8.70
CA ASN A 258 -4.51 -3.21 9.71
C ASN A 258 -4.52 -4.73 9.46
N GLY A 259 -5.27 -5.46 10.27
CA GLY A 259 -5.51 -6.89 10.08
C GLY A 259 -6.42 -7.19 8.88
N PRO A 260 -6.68 -8.48 8.62
CA PRO A 260 -7.49 -8.90 7.47
C PRO A 260 -8.93 -8.45 7.63
N TRP A 261 -9.56 -8.11 6.50
CA TRP A 261 -11.00 -7.84 6.47
C TRP A 261 -11.74 -9.12 6.10
N GLU A 262 -12.34 -9.77 7.08
CA GLU A 262 -13.03 -11.05 6.96
C GLU A 262 -14.42 -10.95 6.31
N VAL A 263 -14.58 -10.16 5.25
CA VAL A 263 -15.86 -10.07 4.50
C VAL A 263 -16.14 -11.37 3.73
N PHE A 264 -15.09 -12.05 3.32
CA PHE A 264 -15.19 -13.33 2.63
C PHE A 264 -14.64 -14.44 3.54
N LYS A 265 -15.53 -15.32 3.99
CA LYS A 265 -15.19 -16.49 4.83
C LYS A 265 -14.21 -17.48 4.20
N THR A 266 -13.71 -17.20 2.99
CA THR A 266 -12.86 -18.08 2.17
C THR A 266 -11.47 -17.54 1.94
N HIS A 267 -11.08 -16.45 2.59
CA HIS A 267 -9.77 -15.85 2.46
C HIS A 267 -8.96 -16.01 3.73
N GLY A 268 -7.88 -16.74 3.65
CA GLY A 268 -6.92 -17.00 4.72
C GLY A 268 -7.23 -18.24 5.51
#